data_942c4a462a07c714458be6c5b28c8b6b
#
_entry.id   942c4a462a07c714458be6c5b28c8b6b
#
_cell.length_a   1.000
_cell.length_b   1.000
_cell.length_c   1.000
_cell.angle_alpha   90.00
_cell.angle_beta   90.00
_cell.angle_gamma   90.00
#
_symmetry.space_group_name_H-M   'P 1'
#
loop_
_entity.id
_entity.type
_entity.pdbx_description
1 polymer ?
#
loop_
_entity_poly.entity_id
_entity_poly.type
_entity_poly.pdbx_seq_one_letter_code
_entity_poly.pdbx_strand_id
1 'polypeptide(L)'
;MTIHRLKTWPSHFQAVKDGRKPFELRYGGDRDFAVSDYLVLDEWDPNTGEYNEDEDPLVRLVTYMIDSERYGVSTDYVVMGIRDVTDATYSQVLDRAPERSERPGPRAGHDTEKGGG
;
A
#
# COMPACT_ATOMS: atom_id res chain seq x y z
N MET A 1 4.69 -16.10 -1.81
CA MET A 1 4.97 -14.67 -1.78
C MET A 1 4.24 -13.98 -2.92
N THR A 2 3.47 -12.96 -2.60
CA THR A 2 2.65 -12.24 -3.57
C THR A 2 3.11 -10.80 -3.65
N ILE A 3 2.96 -10.19 -4.81
CA ILE A 3 3.25 -8.78 -5.01
C ILE A 3 1.90 -8.07 -5.18
N HIS A 4 1.59 -7.15 -4.28
CA HIS A 4 0.35 -6.37 -4.32
C HIS A 4 0.69 -4.97 -4.80
N ARG A 5 -0.02 -4.48 -5.82
CA ARG A 5 0.18 -3.12 -6.31
C ARG A 5 -0.99 -2.26 -5.90
N LEU A 6 -0.71 -1.18 -5.18
CA LEU A 6 -1.74 -0.45 -4.44
C LEU A 6 -1.67 1.04 -4.75
N LYS A 7 -2.83 1.64 -4.96
CA LYS A 7 -2.96 3.09 -5.02
C LYS A 7 -2.78 3.66 -3.64
N THR A 8 -1.96 4.69 -3.51
CA THR A 8 -1.65 5.28 -2.22
C THR A 8 -1.82 6.80 -2.32
N TRP A 9 -2.65 7.35 -1.44
CA TRP A 9 -2.88 8.80 -1.44
C TRP A 9 -1.58 9.54 -1.18
N PRO A 10 -1.43 10.76 -1.74
CA PRO A 10 -0.14 11.45 -1.68
C PRO A 10 0.41 11.64 -0.28
N SER A 11 -0.42 12.00 0.70
CA SER A 11 0.08 12.22 2.05
C SER A 11 0.61 10.93 2.66
N HIS A 12 -0.06 9.82 2.43
CA HIS A 12 0.40 8.52 2.96
C HIS A 12 1.62 8.02 2.20
N PHE A 13 1.63 8.24 0.88
CA PHE A 13 2.78 7.87 0.06
C PHE A 13 4.05 8.56 0.57
N GLN A 14 3.96 9.87 0.80
CA GLN A 14 5.13 10.62 1.25
C GLN A 14 5.55 10.20 2.66
N ALA A 15 4.59 9.89 3.53
CA ALA A 15 4.91 9.45 4.88
C ALA A 15 5.64 8.11 4.87
N VAL A 16 5.24 7.19 3.99
CA VAL A 16 5.98 5.93 3.83
C VAL A 16 7.35 6.20 3.25
N LYS A 17 7.43 7.05 2.24
CA LYS A 17 8.68 7.34 1.53
C LYS A 17 9.74 7.89 2.48
N ASP A 18 9.35 8.79 3.39
CA ASP A 18 10.33 9.42 4.26
C ASP A 18 10.45 8.73 5.62
N GLY A 19 9.82 7.59 5.80
CA GLY A 19 10.01 6.76 6.98
C GLY A 19 9.13 7.07 8.17
N ARG A 20 8.28 8.09 8.06
CA ARG A 20 7.37 8.42 9.17
C ARG A 20 6.27 7.40 9.36
N LYS A 21 5.97 6.62 8.31
CA LYS A 21 4.89 5.63 8.36
C LYS A 21 5.45 4.26 8.01
N PRO A 22 5.95 3.51 9.01
CA PRO A 22 6.52 2.19 8.76
C PRO A 22 5.46 1.08 8.81
N PHE A 23 4.27 1.38 8.35
CA PHE A 23 3.16 0.42 8.36
C PHE A 23 2.17 0.78 7.27
N GLU A 24 1.30 -0.19 6.94
CA GLU A 24 0.17 0.03 6.05
C GLU A 24 -1.10 -0.46 6.72
N LEU A 25 -2.18 0.28 6.52
CA LEU A 25 -3.52 -0.11 6.95
C LEU A 25 -4.35 -0.25 5.68
N ARG A 26 -4.83 -1.45 5.40
CA ARG A 26 -5.54 -1.71 4.16
C ARG A 26 -6.79 -2.54 4.40
N TYR A 27 -7.78 -2.33 3.54
CA TYR A 27 -8.95 -3.19 3.51
C TYR A 27 -8.50 -4.55 2.97
N GLY A 28 -8.77 -5.59 3.74
CA GLY A 28 -8.33 -6.93 3.38
C GLY A 28 -9.43 -7.83 2.88
N GLY A 29 -10.62 -7.27 2.63
CA GLY A 29 -11.75 -8.10 2.30
C GLY A 29 -11.67 -8.76 0.93
N ASP A 30 -10.93 -8.18 0.01
CA ASP A 30 -10.85 -8.72 -1.34
C ASP A 30 -9.43 -9.07 -1.77
N ARG A 31 -8.50 -9.18 -0.83
CA ARG A 31 -7.17 -9.69 -1.18
C ARG A 31 -6.47 -10.20 0.08
N ASP A 32 -5.69 -11.24 -0.11
CA ASP A 32 -5.01 -11.93 0.98
C ASP A 32 -3.60 -11.40 1.14
N PHE A 33 -3.40 -10.52 2.11
CA PHE A 33 -2.06 -10.07 2.47
C PHE A 33 -1.42 -11.09 3.41
N ALA A 34 -0.12 -11.26 3.29
CA ALA A 34 0.62 -12.18 4.16
C ALA A 34 2.01 -11.63 4.44
N VAL A 35 2.57 -12.03 5.56
CA VAL A 35 3.96 -11.73 5.87
C VAL A 35 4.83 -12.30 4.75
N SER A 36 5.85 -11.55 4.37
CA SER A 36 6.76 -11.83 3.27
C SER A 36 6.22 -11.47 1.89
N ASP A 37 5.01 -10.93 1.82
CA ASP A 37 4.54 -10.34 0.56
C ASP A 37 5.24 -9.01 0.34
N TYR A 38 5.24 -8.56 -0.92
CA TYR A 38 5.73 -7.23 -1.26
C TYR A 38 4.57 -6.33 -1.62
N LEU A 39 4.70 -5.07 -1.25
CA LEU A 39 3.75 -4.03 -1.63
C LEU A 39 4.45 -3.07 -2.58
N VAL A 40 3.83 -2.80 -3.72
CA VAL A 40 4.25 -1.75 -4.65
C VAL A 40 3.25 -0.62 -4.49
N LEU A 41 3.71 0.51 -3.98
CA LEU A 41 2.84 1.65 -3.67
C LEU A 41 3.04 2.71 -4.74
N ASP A 42 1.96 3.08 -5.42
CA ASP A 42 1.97 4.15 -6.41
C ASP A 42 1.26 5.36 -5.83
N GLU A 43 1.85 6.54 -6.00
CA GLU A 43 1.18 7.75 -5.57
C GLU A 43 0.01 8.05 -6.50
N TRP A 44 -1.18 8.18 -5.92
CA TRP A 44 -2.42 8.35 -6.67
C TRP A 44 -3.29 9.37 -5.96
N ASP A 45 -3.78 10.35 -6.72
CA ASP A 45 -4.56 11.45 -6.15
C ASP A 45 -6.06 11.14 -6.30
N PRO A 46 -6.77 10.96 -5.19
CA PRO A 46 -8.20 10.67 -5.28
C PRO A 46 -9.03 11.85 -5.79
N ASN A 47 -8.50 13.07 -5.73
CA ASN A 47 -9.22 14.24 -6.21
C ASN A 47 -9.21 14.33 -7.73
N THR A 48 -8.13 13.89 -8.36
CA THR A 48 -8.01 13.93 -9.82
C THR A 48 -8.19 12.56 -10.46
N GLY A 49 -8.01 11.50 -9.68
CA GLY A 49 -8.07 10.15 -10.20
C GLY A 49 -6.84 9.75 -10.99
N GLU A 50 -5.73 10.44 -10.79
CA GLU A 50 -4.54 10.23 -11.60
C GLU A 50 -3.34 9.84 -10.75
N TYR A 51 -2.47 9.00 -11.33
CA TYR A 51 -1.19 8.69 -10.74
C TYR A 51 -0.23 9.87 -10.94
N ASN A 52 0.70 10.03 -9.99
CA ASN A 52 1.77 11.01 -10.14
C ASN A 52 2.89 10.35 -10.94
N GLU A 53 3.01 10.74 -12.19
CA GLU A 53 4.00 10.11 -13.08
C GLU A 53 5.43 10.59 -12.79
N ASP A 54 5.59 11.61 -11.96
CA ASP A 54 6.92 12.08 -11.58
C ASP A 54 7.49 11.35 -10.37
N GLU A 55 6.70 10.48 -9.74
CA GLU A 55 7.16 9.70 -8.60
C GLU A 55 7.28 8.24 -9.00
N ASP A 56 8.43 7.66 -8.67
CA ASP A 56 8.59 6.21 -8.81
C ASP A 56 7.80 5.50 -7.71
N PRO A 57 7.31 4.31 -7.98
CA PRO A 57 6.64 3.55 -6.93
C PRO A 57 7.59 3.18 -5.81
N LEU A 58 7.04 2.95 -4.63
CA LEU A 58 7.79 2.43 -3.49
C LEU A 58 7.59 0.93 -3.43
N VAL A 59 8.63 0.20 -3.03
CA VAL A 59 8.52 -1.24 -2.77
C VAL A 59 8.81 -1.46 -1.30
N ARG A 60 7.93 -2.20 -0.64
CA ARG A 60 8.08 -2.50 0.78
C ARG A 60 7.82 -3.98 1.01
N LEU A 61 8.51 -4.54 1.98
CA LEU A 61 8.32 -5.94 2.39
C LEU A 61 7.42 -5.96 3.62
N VAL A 62 6.41 -6.80 3.61
CA VAL A 62 5.54 -6.99 4.76
C VAL A 62 6.28 -7.88 5.77
N THR A 63 6.54 -7.33 6.96
CA THR A 63 7.31 -8.03 7.98
C THR A 63 6.45 -8.56 9.11
N TYR A 64 5.26 -8.02 9.31
CA TYR A 64 4.42 -8.39 10.43
C TYR A 64 2.98 -8.00 10.12
N MET A 65 2.02 -8.71 10.69
CA MET A 65 0.61 -8.38 10.52
C MET A 65 -0.09 -8.51 11.86
N ILE A 66 -1.06 -7.64 12.08
CA ILE A 66 -1.87 -7.68 13.28
C ILE A 66 -3.21 -8.30 12.95
N ASP A 67 -3.62 -9.27 13.78
CA ASP A 67 -4.95 -9.83 13.75
C ASP A 67 -5.90 -8.77 14.29
N SER A 68 -6.58 -8.09 13.38
CA SER A 68 -7.38 -6.93 13.73
C SER A 68 -8.52 -7.28 14.68
N GLU A 69 -9.09 -8.44 14.54
CA GLU A 69 -10.19 -8.87 15.37
C GLU A 69 -9.80 -8.92 16.84
N ARG A 70 -8.60 -9.44 17.10
CA ARG A 70 -8.10 -9.59 18.45
C ARG A 70 -7.83 -8.25 19.14
N TYR A 71 -7.46 -7.24 18.37
CA TYR A 71 -7.02 -5.96 18.92
C TYR A 71 -8.02 -4.83 18.72
N GLY A 72 -9.26 -5.17 18.38
CA GLY A 72 -10.31 -4.17 18.30
C GLY A 72 -10.30 -3.33 17.04
N VAL A 73 -9.46 -3.68 16.07
CA VAL A 73 -9.51 -3.05 14.77
C VAL A 73 -10.62 -3.75 13.97
N SER A 74 -11.26 -3.03 13.06
CA SER A 74 -12.30 -3.63 12.22
C SER A 74 -11.78 -4.89 11.55
N THR A 75 -12.57 -5.94 11.53
CA THR A 75 -12.18 -7.22 10.94
C THR A 75 -11.94 -7.12 9.45
N ASP A 76 -12.42 -6.03 8.81
CA ASP A 76 -12.24 -5.87 7.37
C ASP A 76 -10.90 -5.25 7.01
N TYR A 77 -10.11 -4.81 7.98
CA TYR A 77 -8.84 -4.13 7.72
C TYR A 77 -7.68 -4.91 8.30
N VAL A 78 -6.51 -4.78 7.68
CA VAL A 78 -5.28 -5.38 8.17
C VAL A 78 -4.25 -4.28 8.41
N VAL A 79 -3.49 -4.45 9.48
CA VAL A 79 -2.35 -3.57 9.78
C VAL A 79 -1.09 -4.36 9.52
N MET A 80 -0.23 -3.84 8.66
CA MET A 80 0.99 -4.53 8.26
C MET A 80 2.19 -3.68 8.60
N GLY A 81 3.16 -4.28 9.30
CA GLY A 81 4.48 -3.64 9.42
C GLY A 81 5.21 -3.81 8.11
N ILE A 82 5.91 -2.77 7.68
CA ILE A 82 6.60 -2.80 6.39
C ILE A 82 8.02 -2.27 6.57
N ARG A 83 8.91 -2.69 5.68
CA ARG A 83 10.27 -2.16 5.65
C ARG A 83 10.75 -1.98 4.21
N ASP A 84 11.76 -1.16 4.06
CA ASP A 84 12.39 -0.92 2.78
C ASP A 84 13.11 -2.18 2.28
N VAL A 85 13.48 -2.17 1.03
CA VAL A 85 14.17 -3.29 0.38
C VAL A 85 15.44 -2.76 -0.27
N THR A 86 16.33 -3.69 -0.64
CA THR A 86 17.54 -3.32 -1.37
C THR A 86 17.21 -2.90 -2.79
N ASP A 87 18.16 -2.23 -3.45
CA ASP A 87 17.96 -1.82 -4.84
C ASP A 87 17.75 -3.02 -5.76
N ALA A 88 18.47 -4.10 -5.51
CA ALA A 88 18.30 -5.31 -6.32
C ALA A 88 16.91 -5.90 -6.17
N THR A 89 16.40 -5.96 -4.93
CA THR A 89 15.05 -6.46 -4.69
C THR A 89 14.01 -5.52 -5.30
N TYR A 90 14.23 -4.21 -5.19
CA TYR A 90 13.34 -3.22 -5.79
C TYR A 90 13.14 -3.50 -7.27
N SER A 91 14.23 -3.65 -8.01
CA SER A 91 14.14 -3.90 -9.45
C SER A 91 13.46 -5.23 -9.76
N GLN A 92 13.79 -6.27 -9.00
CA GLN A 92 13.18 -7.58 -9.23
C GLN A 92 11.69 -7.57 -8.98
N VAL A 93 11.25 -6.90 -7.93
CA VAL A 93 9.83 -6.83 -7.60
C VAL A 93 9.09 -6.04 -8.67
N LEU A 94 9.63 -4.90 -9.09
CA LEU A 94 8.96 -4.10 -10.13
C LEU A 94 8.84 -4.86 -11.43
N ASP A 95 9.84 -5.65 -11.80
CA ASP A 95 9.79 -6.44 -13.03
C ASP A 95 8.65 -7.45 -13.02
N ARG A 96 8.26 -7.91 -11.84
CA ARG A 96 7.23 -8.93 -11.69
C ARG A 96 5.90 -8.38 -11.19
N ALA A 97 5.84 -7.09 -10.90
CA ALA A 97 4.64 -6.50 -10.32
C ALA A 97 3.51 -6.49 -11.34
N PRO A 98 2.26 -6.60 -10.88
CA PRO A 98 1.13 -6.43 -11.78
C PRO A 98 1.07 -5.00 -12.29
N GLU A 99 0.29 -4.80 -13.34
CA GLU A 99 0.06 -3.47 -13.88
C GLU A 99 -0.72 -2.62 -12.88
N ARG A 100 -0.55 -1.31 -12.97
CA ARG A 100 -1.35 -0.39 -12.19
C ARG A 100 -2.81 -0.53 -12.60
N SER A 101 -3.70 -0.42 -11.61
CA SER A 101 -5.11 -0.54 -11.87
C SER A 101 -5.63 0.68 -12.64
N GLU A 102 -6.45 0.43 -13.65
CA GLU A 102 -7.14 1.49 -14.37
C GLU A 102 -8.47 1.84 -13.72
N ARG A 103 -8.92 1.01 -12.78
CA ARG A 103 -10.20 1.25 -12.15
C ARG A 103 -10.11 2.43 -11.20
N PRO A 104 -11.20 3.18 -11.02
CA PRO A 104 -11.18 4.27 -10.05
C PRO A 104 -10.88 3.74 -8.67
N GLY A 105 -10.09 4.47 -7.93
CA GLY A 105 -9.85 4.16 -6.53
C GLY A 105 -10.90 4.80 -5.65
N PRO A 106 -10.68 4.75 -4.33
CA PRO A 106 -11.59 5.40 -3.38
C PRO A 106 -11.64 6.89 -3.65
N ARG A 107 -12.83 7.45 -3.56
CA ARG A 107 -12.99 8.86 -3.77
C ARG A 107 -12.49 9.63 -2.57
N ALA A 108 -12.03 10.83 -2.83
CA ALA A 108 -11.76 11.76 -1.75
C ALA A 108 -13.05 11.97 -0.98
N GLY A 109 -12.98 12.08 0.27
CA GLY A 109 -14.15 12.23 1.09
C GLY A 109 -14.86 10.95 1.42
N HIS A 110 -14.43 9.88 0.85
CA HIS A 110 -14.93 8.63 1.15
C HIS A 110 -14.23 8.17 2.30
N ASP A 111 -14.27 8.62 3.16
CA ASP A 111 -13.63 8.29 4.24
C ASP A 111 -12.47 8.12 4.34
N THR A 112 -12.05 8.26 4.06
CA THR A 112 -11.23 8.13 4.20
C THR A 112 -10.28 8.30 4.40
N GLU A 113 -10.26 8.66 4.32
CA GLU A 113 -9.36 8.93 4.54
C GLU A 113 -8.79 8.32 5.34
N LYS A 114 -9.34 7.81 5.78
CA LYS A 114 -8.87 7.20 6.67
C LYS A 114 -8.13 6.19 6.24
N GLY A 115 -8.31 5.50 5.62
CA GLY A 115 -7.58 4.36 5.34
C GLY A 115 -6.45 4.52 4.49
N GLY A 116 -6.10 5.57 4.19
CA GLY A 116 -4.91 5.69 3.46
C GLY A 116 -5.00 5.12 2.12
N GLY A 117 -6.02 5.06 1.65
CA GLY A 117 -6.00 4.66 0.38
C GLY A 117 -6.55 3.56 -0.15
#